data_8f838754b0b868e6a23eea965af467f0
#
_entry.id   8f838754b0b868e6a23eea965af467f0
#
_cell.length_a   1.000
_cell.length_b   1.000
_cell.length_c   1.000
_cell.angle_alpha   90.00
_cell.angle_beta   90.00
_cell.angle_gamma   90.00
#
_symmetry.space_group_name_H-M   'P 1'
#
loop_
_entity.id
_entity.type
_entity.pdbx_description
1 polymer ?
#
loop_
_entity_poly.entity_id
_entity_poly.type
_entity_poly.pdbx_seq_one_letter_code
_entity_poly.pdbx_strand_id
1 'polypeptide(L)'
;EILGQMDLLTGPTEHQTLKNVAAMMFSKNPAKFFPTTQVDIVIFPEGCIENPNNMIEVPKIVGPVPEMIKQTLDYIRTNVIKKRIIKPKDKAESITFFNYPYQAIEEAVVNALYHRDYQEQEPVEITIEPKKISILSYAGPDRSISLDAIHKAEHLKSRRYRNRRLGDYLKELQLSEGRATGIPTIQDELRRNGSEPARIETDEDRTYFLIEIPCREGFENAREPLNEAINEAINEAINKNALSVLLEISKSPYIKRKALLELMDISKATLERIIKQLSSDPLRLIEYQGSLKTGGYVLTEKGLAYLDALK
;
A
#
# COMPACT_ATOMS: atom_id res chain seq x y z
N GLU A 1 35.24 -6.38 17.70
CA GLU A 1 35.62 -7.45 16.74
C GLU A 1 34.55 -7.57 15.66
N ILE A 2 33.27 -7.84 15.97
CA ILE A 2 32.17 -7.99 14.99
C ILE A 2 31.99 -6.75 14.11
N LEU A 3 31.95 -5.55 14.70
CA LEU A 3 31.81 -4.29 13.93
C LEU A 3 32.95 -4.06 12.95
N GLY A 4 34.17 -4.49 13.29
CA GLY A 4 35.32 -4.43 12.40
C GLY A 4 35.21 -5.42 11.25
N GLN A 5 34.79 -6.67 11.51
CA GLN A 5 34.56 -7.70 10.50
C GLN A 5 33.46 -7.29 9.50
N MET A 6 32.42 -6.61 9.99
CA MET A 6 31.37 -6.05 9.15
C MET A 6 31.75 -4.75 8.44
N ASP A 7 32.99 -4.27 8.61
CA ASP A 7 33.46 -3.00 8.04
C ASP A 7 32.55 -1.79 8.39
N LEU A 8 32.08 -1.75 9.63
CA LEU A 8 31.21 -0.69 10.16
C LEU A 8 31.95 0.42 10.90
N LEU A 9 33.26 0.27 11.05
CA LEU A 9 34.14 1.22 11.77
C LEU A 9 35.01 2.01 10.79
N THR A 10 35.31 3.25 11.15
CA THR A 10 36.27 4.13 10.48
C THR A 10 37.10 4.89 11.49
N GLY A 11 38.25 5.41 11.07
CA GLY A 11 39.22 6.11 11.92
C GLY A 11 40.34 5.22 12.41
N PRO A 12 41.38 5.84 13.05
CA PRO A 12 42.51 5.12 13.63
C PRO A 12 42.07 4.25 14.81
N THR A 13 42.86 3.24 15.14
CA THR A 13 42.53 2.25 16.18
C THR A 13 42.18 2.88 17.53
N GLU A 14 42.77 4.02 17.87
CA GLU A 14 42.58 4.75 19.14
C GLU A 14 41.27 5.58 19.14
N HIS A 15 40.72 5.89 17.96
CA HIS A 15 39.54 6.74 17.81
C HIS A 15 38.62 6.22 16.68
N GLN A 16 38.15 5.00 16.86
CA GLN A 16 37.19 4.40 15.91
C GLN A 16 35.78 4.97 16.09
N THR A 17 35.16 5.35 15.00
CA THR A 17 33.77 5.80 14.93
C THR A 17 32.96 4.90 14.01
N LEU A 18 31.62 4.86 14.20
CA LEU A 18 30.72 4.13 13.32
C LEU A 18 30.59 4.84 11.99
N LYS A 19 30.63 4.08 10.91
CA LYS A 19 30.29 4.58 9.58
C LYS A 19 28.78 4.87 9.48
N ASN A 20 28.40 5.82 8.64
CA ASN A 20 27.00 6.19 8.40
C ASN A 20 26.10 4.99 8.08
N VAL A 21 26.61 4.02 7.32
CA VAL A 21 25.89 2.79 6.98
C VAL A 21 25.48 1.99 8.23
N ALA A 22 26.25 2.05 9.32
CA ALA A 22 25.86 1.39 10.56
C ALA A 22 24.57 1.98 11.17
N ALA A 23 24.42 3.31 11.11
CA ALA A 23 23.20 3.96 11.56
C ALA A 23 22.02 3.63 10.65
N MET A 24 22.22 3.57 9.33
CA MET A 24 21.18 3.21 8.36
C MET A 24 20.69 1.77 8.52
N MET A 25 21.61 0.84 8.80
CA MET A 25 21.32 -0.59 8.85
C MET A 25 20.80 -1.07 10.20
N PHE A 26 21.21 -0.44 11.31
CA PHE A 26 21.03 -1.02 12.64
C PHE A 26 20.40 -0.06 13.66
N SER A 27 20.31 1.25 13.38
CA SER A 27 19.64 2.18 14.29
C SER A 27 18.13 2.00 14.25
N LYS A 28 17.50 1.88 15.42
CA LYS A 28 16.03 1.92 15.54
C LYS A 28 15.44 3.29 15.16
N ASN A 29 16.26 4.34 15.20
CA ASN A 29 15.85 5.68 14.79
C ASN A 29 17.00 6.33 13.99
N PRO A 30 17.17 5.97 12.72
CA PRO A 30 18.19 6.55 11.84
C PRO A 30 17.97 8.05 11.59
N ALA A 31 16.73 8.56 11.74
CA ALA A 31 16.41 9.98 11.60
C ALA A 31 17.12 10.89 12.60
N LYS A 32 17.68 10.34 13.70
CA LYS A 32 18.58 11.09 14.59
C LYS A 32 19.88 11.49 13.90
N PHE A 33 20.31 10.76 12.89
CA PHE A 33 21.57 10.98 12.16
C PHE A 33 21.31 11.54 10.76
N PHE A 34 20.22 11.10 10.14
CA PHE A 34 19.79 11.46 8.79
C PHE A 34 18.34 11.89 8.86
N PRO A 35 18.06 13.21 8.86
CA PRO A 35 16.68 13.71 8.99
C PRO A 35 15.74 13.08 7.96
N THR A 36 14.48 12.91 8.36
CA THR A 36 13.42 12.35 7.49
C THR A 36 13.75 10.99 6.84
N THR A 37 14.58 10.17 7.50
CA THR A 37 14.78 8.77 7.09
C THR A 37 13.53 7.97 7.43
N GLN A 38 12.56 8.03 6.52
CA GLN A 38 11.23 7.42 6.64
C GLN A 38 10.63 7.18 5.26
N VAL A 39 9.57 6.40 5.21
CA VAL A 39 8.70 6.27 4.05
C VAL A 39 7.32 6.79 4.42
N ASP A 40 6.80 7.72 3.65
CA ASP A 40 5.46 8.28 3.78
C ASP A 40 4.58 7.66 2.67
N ILE A 41 3.45 7.09 3.04
CA ILE A 41 2.49 6.51 2.10
C ILE A 41 1.17 7.27 2.23
N VAL A 42 0.68 7.78 1.10
CA VAL A 42 -0.60 8.48 0.99
C VAL A 42 -1.45 7.81 -0.08
N ILE A 43 -2.70 7.56 0.24
CA ILE A 43 -3.67 6.96 -0.68
C ILE A 43 -4.70 8.01 -1.05
N PHE A 44 -4.89 8.24 -2.33
CA PHE A 44 -5.97 9.05 -2.90
C PHE A 44 -6.98 8.13 -3.59
N PRO A 45 -8.08 7.74 -2.93
CA PRO A 45 -9.04 6.77 -3.48
C PRO A 45 -9.71 7.22 -4.78
N GLU A 46 -9.74 8.51 -5.03
CA GLU A 46 -10.35 9.13 -6.22
C GLU A 46 -9.33 9.76 -7.17
N GLY A 47 -8.06 9.79 -6.78
CA GLY A 47 -7.00 10.52 -7.46
C GLY A 47 -6.68 11.85 -6.77
N CYS A 48 -5.41 12.21 -6.75
CA CYS A 48 -4.95 13.44 -6.08
C CYS A 48 -5.42 14.71 -6.79
N ILE A 49 -5.71 14.67 -8.10
CA ILE A 49 -6.22 15.78 -8.88
C ILE A 49 -7.75 15.86 -8.76
N GLU A 50 -8.43 14.73 -8.84
CA GLU A 50 -9.88 14.63 -8.84
C GLU A 50 -10.48 15.00 -7.48
N ASN A 51 -9.86 14.55 -6.39
CA ASN A 51 -10.29 14.87 -5.03
C ASN A 51 -9.11 14.94 -4.05
N PRO A 52 -8.37 16.04 -4.01
CA PRO A 52 -7.19 16.20 -3.15
C PRO A 52 -7.50 16.17 -1.65
N ASN A 53 -8.77 16.44 -1.27
CA ASN A 53 -9.19 16.45 0.13
C ASN A 53 -9.56 15.06 0.67
N ASN A 54 -9.76 14.05 -0.21
CA ASN A 54 -10.02 12.67 0.18
C ASN A 54 -8.72 11.88 0.12
N MET A 55 -7.93 11.99 1.18
CA MET A 55 -6.68 11.26 1.31
C MET A 55 -6.64 10.43 2.59
N ILE A 56 -5.95 9.31 2.54
CA ILE A 56 -5.69 8.43 3.68
C ILE A 56 -4.18 8.41 3.89
N GLU A 57 -3.75 8.97 5.01
CA GLU A 57 -2.34 8.90 5.41
C GLU A 57 -2.08 7.60 6.17
N VAL A 58 -1.07 6.86 5.75
CA VAL A 58 -0.58 5.68 6.44
C VAL A 58 0.41 6.13 7.53
N PRO A 59 0.42 5.49 8.73
CA PRO A 59 1.45 5.79 9.71
C PRO A 59 2.85 5.68 9.13
N LYS A 60 3.69 6.68 9.41
CA LYS A 60 5.06 6.78 8.88
C LYS A 60 5.87 5.52 9.18
N ILE A 61 6.51 4.98 8.15
CA ILE A 61 7.38 3.82 8.28
C ILE A 61 8.79 4.31 8.59
N VAL A 62 9.27 3.98 9.77
CA VAL A 62 10.57 4.40 10.30
C VAL A 62 11.35 3.22 10.84
N GLY A 63 12.68 3.31 10.83
CA GLY A 63 13.55 2.27 11.37
C GLY A 63 14.77 2.02 10.48
N PRO A 64 15.51 0.93 10.72
CA PRO A 64 16.61 0.50 9.85
C PRO A 64 16.12 0.35 8.40
N VAL A 65 16.97 0.72 7.44
CA VAL A 65 16.57 0.68 6.01
C VAL A 65 16.00 -0.68 5.56
N PRO A 66 16.59 -1.84 5.91
CA PRO A 66 16.01 -3.12 5.56
C PRO A 66 14.62 -3.36 6.14
N GLU A 67 14.38 -2.87 7.36
CA GLU A 67 13.08 -2.99 8.02
C GLU A 67 12.04 -2.06 7.38
N MET A 68 12.42 -0.83 7.00
CA MET A 68 11.56 0.07 6.26
C MET A 68 11.15 -0.53 4.90
N ILE A 69 12.10 -1.13 4.16
CA ILE A 69 11.80 -1.85 2.91
C ILE A 69 10.75 -2.91 3.17
N LYS A 70 10.99 -3.79 4.14
CA LYS A 70 10.09 -4.89 4.46
C LYS A 70 8.69 -4.42 4.86
N GLN A 71 8.59 -3.46 5.78
CA GLN A 71 7.30 -2.92 6.25
C GLN A 71 6.52 -2.24 5.11
N THR A 72 7.22 -1.49 4.25
CA THR A 72 6.61 -0.85 3.08
C THR A 72 6.04 -1.89 2.11
N LEU A 73 6.82 -2.92 1.81
CA LEU A 73 6.40 -4.01 0.91
C LEU A 73 5.27 -4.84 1.50
N ASP A 74 5.31 -5.15 2.79
CA ASP A 74 4.24 -5.87 3.49
C ASP A 74 2.95 -5.06 3.50
N TYR A 75 3.04 -3.73 3.71
CA TYR A 75 1.88 -2.85 3.64
C TYR A 75 1.26 -2.86 2.24
N ILE A 76 2.06 -2.63 1.19
CA ILE A 76 1.57 -2.59 -0.20
C ILE A 76 1.01 -3.95 -0.62
N ARG A 77 1.68 -5.05 -0.28
CA ARG A 77 1.22 -6.41 -0.60
C ARG A 77 -0.14 -6.72 0.03
N THR A 78 -0.34 -6.30 1.27
CA THR A 78 -1.56 -6.63 2.03
C THR A 78 -2.74 -5.72 1.68
N ASN A 79 -2.47 -4.41 1.44
CA ASN A 79 -3.55 -3.42 1.35
C ASN A 79 -3.80 -2.92 -0.08
N VAL A 80 -2.82 -3.07 -0.99
CA VAL A 80 -2.87 -2.44 -2.32
C VAL A 80 -2.88 -3.47 -3.44
N ILE A 81 -2.05 -4.52 -3.36
CA ILE A 81 -1.96 -5.52 -4.42
C ILE A 81 -3.20 -6.41 -4.40
N LYS A 82 -3.88 -6.48 -5.54
CA LYS A 82 -5.07 -7.29 -5.76
C LYS A 82 -4.81 -8.33 -6.84
N LYS A 83 -5.39 -9.52 -6.66
CA LYS A 83 -5.27 -10.65 -7.56
C LYS A 83 -6.61 -10.88 -8.26
N ARG A 84 -6.58 -11.12 -9.56
CA ARG A 84 -7.72 -11.66 -10.33
C ARG A 84 -7.36 -12.98 -10.97
N ILE A 85 -8.33 -13.87 -11.04
CA ILE A 85 -8.22 -15.17 -11.70
C ILE A 85 -9.32 -15.23 -12.75
N ILE A 86 -8.94 -15.40 -14.01
CA ILE A 86 -9.89 -15.61 -15.11
C ILE A 86 -9.73 -17.06 -15.59
N LYS A 87 -10.85 -17.75 -15.73
CA LYS A 87 -10.90 -19.06 -16.36
C LYS A 87 -11.46 -18.89 -17.79
N PRO A 88 -10.60 -18.86 -18.83
CA PRO A 88 -11.06 -18.76 -20.22
C PRO A 88 -11.96 -19.94 -20.56
N LYS A 89 -12.98 -19.70 -21.40
CA LYS A 89 -13.94 -20.77 -21.81
C LYS A 89 -13.28 -21.83 -22.72
N ASP A 90 -12.19 -21.47 -23.37
CA ASP A 90 -11.47 -22.25 -24.37
C ASP A 90 -10.19 -22.92 -23.85
N LYS A 91 -9.85 -22.71 -22.56
CA LYS A 91 -8.65 -23.28 -21.94
C LYS A 91 -8.97 -23.95 -20.60
N ALA A 92 -8.29 -25.04 -20.31
CA ALA A 92 -8.41 -25.72 -19.03
C ALA A 92 -7.72 -24.96 -17.89
N GLU A 93 -6.73 -24.13 -18.21
CA GLU A 93 -5.89 -23.40 -17.25
C GLU A 93 -6.46 -22.02 -16.95
N SER A 94 -6.44 -21.65 -15.66
CA SER A 94 -6.81 -20.31 -15.21
C SER A 94 -5.63 -19.35 -15.41
N ILE A 95 -5.93 -18.13 -15.86
CA ILE A 95 -4.95 -17.06 -15.96
C ILE A 95 -5.03 -16.21 -14.69
N THR A 96 -3.89 -16.09 -14.00
CA THR A 96 -3.76 -15.23 -12.82
C THR A 96 -3.01 -13.97 -13.18
N PHE A 97 -3.52 -12.81 -12.76
CA PHE A 97 -2.85 -11.53 -12.93
C PHE A 97 -3.14 -10.60 -11.73
N PHE A 98 -2.33 -9.57 -11.60
CA PHE A 98 -2.38 -8.62 -10.50
C PHE A 98 -2.62 -7.20 -11.02
N ASN A 99 -3.18 -6.33 -10.18
CA ASN A 99 -3.21 -4.89 -10.48
C ASN A 99 -1.80 -4.31 -10.58
N TYR A 100 -0.90 -4.75 -9.69
CA TYR A 100 0.52 -4.42 -9.69
C TYR A 100 1.34 -5.69 -9.47
N PRO A 101 2.31 -6.03 -10.33
CA PRO A 101 3.20 -7.16 -10.08
C PRO A 101 4.11 -6.84 -8.89
N TYR A 102 4.14 -7.74 -7.90
CA TYR A 102 4.87 -7.53 -6.64
C TYR A 102 6.35 -7.21 -6.87
N GLN A 103 7.02 -7.95 -7.76
CA GLN A 103 8.45 -7.76 -8.03
C GLN A 103 8.78 -6.38 -8.63
N ALA A 104 7.87 -5.78 -9.42
CA ALA A 104 8.05 -4.42 -9.91
C ALA A 104 7.99 -3.39 -8.77
N ILE A 105 7.05 -3.57 -7.84
CA ILE A 105 6.94 -2.70 -6.65
C ILE A 105 8.16 -2.89 -5.72
N GLU A 106 8.56 -4.14 -5.48
CA GLU A 106 9.74 -4.47 -4.66
C GLU A 106 10.98 -3.76 -5.18
N GLU A 107 11.30 -3.90 -6.46
CA GLU A 107 12.45 -3.27 -7.08
C GLU A 107 12.38 -1.74 -7.01
N ALA A 108 11.20 -1.15 -7.23
CA ALA A 108 11.02 0.30 -7.16
C ALA A 108 11.22 0.85 -5.74
N VAL A 109 10.68 0.17 -4.72
CA VAL A 109 10.83 0.56 -3.30
C VAL A 109 12.28 0.42 -2.85
N VAL A 110 12.93 -0.70 -3.19
CA VAL A 110 14.34 -0.93 -2.88
C VAL A 110 15.21 0.13 -3.52
N ASN A 111 14.99 0.42 -4.81
CA ASN A 111 15.73 1.46 -5.53
C ASN A 111 15.54 2.84 -4.91
N ALA A 112 14.33 3.22 -4.52
CA ALA A 112 14.05 4.51 -3.89
C ALA A 112 14.86 4.68 -2.60
N LEU A 113 14.89 3.67 -1.71
CA LEU A 113 15.64 3.72 -0.45
C LEU A 113 17.15 3.54 -0.65
N TYR A 114 17.57 2.75 -1.63
CA TYR A 114 18.99 2.53 -1.92
C TYR A 114 19.66 3.75 -2.53
N HIS A 115 18.99 4.45 -3.46
CA HIS A 115 19.58 5.56 -4.21
C HIS A 115 19.28 6.94 -3.59
N ARG A 116 18.39 7.03 -2.61
CA ARG A 116 18.09 8.27 -1.89
C ARG A 116 19.36 8.97 -1.40
N ASP A 117 19.38 10.30 -1.45
CA ASP A 117 20.36 11.07 -0.69
C ASP A 117 19.88 11.23 0.75
N TYR A 118 20.60 10.65 1.68
CA TYR A 118 20.27 10.69 3.10
C TYR A 118 20.62 12.01 3.77
N GLN A 119 21.21 12.97 3.03
CA GLN A 119 21.43 14.34 3.47
C GLN A 119 20.23 15.25 3.18
N GLU A 120 19.39 14.84 2.22
CA GLU A 120 18.15 15.54 1.92
C GLU A 120 17.12 15.36 3.04
N GLN A 121 16.32 16.43 3.26
CA GLN A 121 15.33 16.46 4.34
C GLN A 121 13.94 15.97 3.91
N GLU A 122 13.83 15.46 2.68
CA GLU A 122 12.58 14.93 2.15
C GLU A 122 12.53 13.41 2.30
N PRO A 123 11.39 12.82 2.69
CA PRO A 123 11.24 11.37 2.81
C PRO A 123 11.21 10.68 1.44
N VAL A 124 11.15 9.35 1.44
CA VAL A 124 10.62 8.62 0.29
C VAL A 124 9.10 8.69 0.36
N GLU A 125 8.47 9.21 -0.68
CA GLU A 125 7.02 9.37 -0.75
C GLU A 125 6.41 8.33 -1.70
N ILE A 126 5.36 7.65 -1.25
CA ILE A 126 4.61 6.70 -2.06
C ILE A 126 3.17 7.18 -2.14
N THR A 127 2.73 7.57 -3.33
CA THR A 127 1.36 7.96 -3.60
C THR A 127 0.63 6.85 -4.32
N ILE A 128 -0.50 6.43 -3.78
CA ILE A 128 -1.33 5.37 -4.32
C ILE A 128 -2.63 5.98 -4.84
N GLU A 129 -2.86 5.86 -6.13
CA GLU A 129 -4.02 6.37 -6.84
C GLU A 129 -4.78 5.22 -7.54
N PRO A 130 -6.00 5.42 -8.01
CA PRO A 130 -6.78 4.36 -8.67
C PRO A 130 -6.08 3.71 -9.87
N LYS A 131 -5.26 4.49 -10.59
CA LYS A 131 -4.64 4.07 -11.85
C LYS A 131 -3.13 3.86 -11.79
N LYS A 132 -2.47 4.25 -10.70
CA LYS A 132 -1.02 4.15 -10.58
C LYS A 132 -0.54 4.16 -9.13
N ILE A 133 0.68 3.69 -8.93
CA ILE A 133 1.50 3.94 -7.75
C ILE A 133 2.67 4.80 -8.20
N SER A 134 2.87 5.94 -7.52
CA SER A 134 4.01 6.84 -7.74
C SER A 134 4.96 6.73 -6.56
N ILE A 135 6.25 6.56 -6.83
CA ILE A 135 7.31 6.49 -5.81
C ILE A 135 8.31 7.60 -6.11
N LEU A 136 8.42 8.55 -5.20
CA LEU A 136 9.29 9.71 -5.29
C LEU A 136 10.43 9.59 -4.29
N SER A 137 11.65 9.82 -4.73
CA SER A 137 12.84 9.87 -3.88
C SER A 137 13.78 11.02 -4.28
N TYR A 138 14.54 11.51 -3.34
CA TYR A 138 15.55 12.57 -3.50
C TYR A 138 16.95 11.98 -3.20
N ALA A 139 18.00 12.27 -3.96
CA ALA A 139 18.07 13.03 -5.17
C ALA A 139 17.87 12.14 -6.42
N GLY A 140 17.92 12.80 -7.58
CA GLY A 140 17.75 12.14 -8.87
C GLY A 140 18.91 11.24 -9.30
N PRO A 141 18.81 10.65 -10.49
CA PRO A 141 19.81 9.72 -11.03
C PRO A 141 21.12 10.42 -11.40
N ASP A 142 22.20 9.65 -11.45
CA ASP A 142 23.54 10.16 -11.77
C ASP A 142 23.55 10.91 -13.12
N ARG A 143 24.22 12.07 -13.16
CA ARG A 143 24.29 12.94 -14.36
C ARG A 143 24.98 12.27 -15.56
N SER A 144 25.68 11.15 -15.39
CA SER A 144 26.21 10.36 -16.51
C SER A 144 25.14 9.64 -17.31
N ILE A 145 23.91 9.53 -16.80
CA ILE A 145 22.76 8.99 -17.52
C ILE A 145 22.06 10.13 -18.24
N SER A 146 21.89 10.03 -19.56
CA SER A 146 21.17 11.06 -20.31
C SER A 146 19.70 11.13 -19.93
N LEU A 147 19.08 12.33 -20.04
CA LEU A 147 17.64 12.51 -19.82
C LEU A 147 16.83 11.61 -20.75
N ASP A 148 17.24 11.50 -22.02
CA ASP A 148 16.57 10.64 -23.00
C ASP A 148 16.56 9.16 -22.57
N ALA A 149 17.67 8.66 -22.01
CA ALA A 149 17.72 7.28 -21.49
C ALA A 149 16.81 7.09 -20.27
N ILE A 150 16.68 8.12 -19.42
CA ILE A 150 15.77 8.08 -18.24
C ILE A 150 14.33 8.05 -18.71
N HIS A 151 13.93 8.95 -19.61
CA HIS A 151 12.55 9.02 -20.10
C HIS A 151 12.14 7.77 -20.89
N LYS A 152 13.09 7.11 -21.59
CA LYS A 152 12.84 5.81 -22.24
C LYS A 152 12.63 4.68 -21.24
N ALA A 153 13.10 4.85 -20.01
CA ALA A 153 12.92 3.90 -18.91
C ALA A 153 13.28 2.43 -19.26
N GLU A 154 14.30 2.24 -20.13
CA GLU A 154 14.71 0.90 -20.58
C GLU A 154 15.87 0.35 -19.77
N HIS A 155 17.07 0.96 -19.91
CA HIS A 155 18.28 0.50 -19.24
C HIS A 155 19.16 1.67 -18.82
N LEU A 156 19.21 1.95 -17.52
CA LEU A 156 20.00 3.03 -16.97
C LEU A 156 21.40 2.51 -16.62
N LYS A 157 22.39 2.81 -17.48
CA LYS A 157 23.77 2.39 -17.27
C LYS A 157 24.53 3.42 -16.44
N SER A 158 24.50 3.30 -15.11
CA SER A 158 25.46 3.95 -14.23
C SER A 158 25.98 2.95 -13.20
N ARG A 159 27.27 3.07 -12.86
CA ARG A 159 27.89 2.31 -11.77
C ARG A 159 28.33 3.22 -10.63
N ARG A 160 27.86 4.45 -10.61
CA ARG A 160 28.09 5.40 -9.55
C ARG A 160 26.94 5.32 -8.57
N TYR A 161 27.18 4.62 -7.45
CA TYR A 161 26.19 4.43 -6.40
C TYR A 161 26.49 5.39 -5.27
N ARG A 162 25.52 6.23 -4.88
CA ARG A 162 25.63 7.18 -3.76
C ARG A 162 25.86 6.44 -2.44
N ASN A 163 25.09 5.41 -2.18
CA ASN A 163 25.12 4.63 -0.96
C ASN A 163 25.72 3.23 -1.18
N ARG A 164 26.94 3.15 -1.73
CA ARG A 164 27.54 1.87 -2.16
C ARG A 164 27.56 0.82 -1.07
N ARG A 165 27.98 1.19 0.15
CA ARG A 165 28.03 0.24 1.28
C ARG A 165 26.64 -0.23 1.72
N LEU A 166 25.62 0.63 1.68
CA LEU A 166 24.24 0.23 1.90
C LEU A 166 23.81 -0.84 0.88
N GLY A 167 24.15 -0.64 -0.39
CA GLY A 167 23.86 -1.62 -1.46
C GLY A 167 24.56 -2.97 -1.24
N ASP A 168 25.80 -3.00 -0.73
CA ASP A 168 26.50 -4.24 -0.40
C ASP A 168 25.71 -5.04 0.65
N TYR A 169 25.24 -4.37 1.72
CA TYR A 169 24.41 -5.02 2.75
C TYR A 169 23.05 -5.46 2.26
N LEU A 170 22.37 -4.63 1.47
CA LEU A 170 21.07 -5.00 0.89
C LEU A 170 21.18 -6.22 -0.01
N LYS A 171 22.30 -6.34 -0.75
CA LYS A 171 22.59 -7.51 -1.57
C LYS A 171 22.83 -8.77 -0.72
N GLU A 172 23.58 -8.68 0.36
CA GLU A 172 23.80 -9.81 1.29
C GLU A 172 22.49 -10.26 1.94
N LEU A 173 21.57 -9.33 2.19
CA LEU A 173 20.22 -9.62 2.69
C LEU A 173 19.26 -10.08 1.58
N GLN A 174 19.74 -10.23 0.34
CA GLN A 174 18.92 -10.59 -0.83
C GLN A 174 17.78 -9.60 -1.13
N LEU A 175 17.90 -8.36 -0.68
CA LEU A 175 16.96 -7.27 -0.94
C LEU A 175 17.32 -6.47 -2.21
N SER A 176 18.49 -6.69 -2.80
CA SER A 176 18.94 -6.05 -4.04
C SER A 176 19.89 -6.97 -4.81
N GLU A 177 19.78 -7.01 -6.12
CA GLU A 177 20.71 -7.79 -6.97
C GLU A 177 22.03 -7.06 -7.27
N GLY A 178 22.06 -5.74 -7.18
CA GLY A 178 23.26 -4.91 -7.38
C GLY A 178 23.87 -4.95 -8.80
N ARG A 179 23.08 -5.32 -9.82
CA ARG A 179 23.55 -5.53 -11.21
C ARG A 179 23.10 -4.49 -12.21
N ALA A 180 22.50 -3.36 -11.77
CA ALA A 180 21.89 -2.35 -12.65
C ALA A 180 20.75 -2.93 -13.52
N THR A 181 20.03 -3.91 -13.02
CA THR A 181 18.89 -4.57 -13.69
C THR A 181 17.54 -4.04 -13.21
N GLY A 182 17.51 -3.11 -12.25
CA GLY A 182 16.31 -2.65 -11.57
C GLY A 182 15.20 -2.17 -12.51
N ILE A 183 15.48 -1.19 -13.36
CA ILE A 183 14.49 -0.66 -14.31
C ILE A 183 14.08 -1.72 -15.36
N PRO A 184 15.00 -2.45 -16.00
CA PRO A 184 14.63 -3.59 -16.84
C PRO A 184 13.74 -4.62 -16.14
N THR A 185 14.02 -4.98 -14.90
CA THR A 185 13.20 -5.92 -14.12
C THR A 185 11.77 -5.38 -13.93
N ILE A 186 11.63 -4.10 -13.56
CA ILE A 186 10.32 -3.46 -13.43
C ILE A 186 9.54 -3.54 -14.75
N GLN A 187 10.15 -3.17 -15.86
CA GLN A 187 9.51 -3.18 -17.19
C GLN A 187 9.14 -4.60 -17.63
N ASP A 188 10.01 -5.59 -17.39
CA ASP A 188 9.74 -6.98 -17.72
C ASP A 188 8.59 -7.58 -16.91
N GLU A 189 8.53 -7.29 -15.61
CA GLU A 189 7.45 -7.76 -14.76
C GLU A 189 6.10 -7.12 -15.13
N LEU A 190 6.08 -5.83 -15.46
CA LEU A 190 4.89 -5.16 -15.97
C LEU A 190 4.43 -5.78 -17.30
N ARG A 191 5.35 -6.03 -18.23
CA ARG A 191 5.04 -6.68 -19.51
C ARG A 191 4.48 -8.09 -19.32
N ARG A 192 5.07 -8.90 -18.44
CA ARG A 192 4.58 -10.25 -18.09
C ARG A 192 3.19 -10.22 -17.47
N ASN A 193 2.93 -9.20 -16.66
CA ASN A 193 1.61 -8.99 -16.05
C ASN A 193 0.58 -8.48 -17.07
N GLY A 194 0.98 -8.01 -18.23
CA GLY A 194 0.12 -7.35 -19.22
C GLY A 194 -0.30 -5.95 -18.80
N SER A 195 0.55 -5.26 -18.05
CA SER A 195 0.41 -3.86 -17.65
C SER A 195 1.13 -2.94 -18.64
N GLU A 196 0.74 -1.67 -18.67
CA GLU A 196 1.49 -0.63 -19.36
C GLU A 196 2.90 -0.47 -18.74
N PRO A 197 3.89 0.03 -19.48
CA PRO A 197 5.23 0.25 -18.97
C PRO A 197 5.26 1.33 -17.88
N ALA A 198 6.16 1.18 -16.91
CA ALA A 198 6.44 2.23 -15.93
C ALA A 198 7.03 3.47 -16.61
N ARG A 199 6.69 4.64 -16.06
CA ARG A 199 7.25 5.93 -16.48
C ARG A 199 8.23 6.43 -15.44
N ILE A 200 9.31 7.07 -15.89
CA ILE A 200 10.32 7.65 -15.02
C ILE A 200 10.47 9.12 -15.37
N GLU A 201 10.51 9.94 -14.32
CA GLU A 201 10.67 11.38 -14.43
C GLU A 201 11.77 11.88 -13.49
N THR A 202 12.46 12.90 -13.92
CA THR A 202 13.40 13.71 -13.15
C THR A 202 13.55 15.06 -13.83
N ASP A 203 14.01 16.08 -13.10
CA ASP A 203 14.34 17.40 -13.66
C ASP A 203 15.75 17.44 -14.27
N GLU A 204 16.08 18.57 -14.92
CA GLU A 204 17.42 18.80 -15.52
C GLU A 204 18.53 18.82 -14.46
N ASP A 205 18.23 19.28 -13.25
CA ASP A 205 19.18 19.38 -12.14
C ASP A 205 19.33 18.05 -11.36
N ARG A 206 18.53 17.06 -11.67
CA ARG A 206 18.54 15.73 -10.98
C ARG A 206 18.24 15.85 -9.51
N THR A 207 17.26 16.67 -9.14
CA THR A 207 16.89 16.88 -7.74
C THR A 207 16.03 15.74 -7.19
N TYR A 208 15.26 15.07 -8.04
CA TYR A 208 14.38 13.96 -7.66
C TYR A 208 14.41 12.82 -8.67
N PHE A 209 13.91 11.69 -8.26
CA PHE A 209 13.59 10.53 -9.10
C PHE A 209 12.16 10.09 -8.79
N LEU A 210 11.30 10.18 -9.78
CA LEU A 210 9.92 9.73 -9.72
C LEU A 210 9.74 8.53 -10.63
N ILE A 211 9.18 7.44 -10.12
CA ILE A 211 8.72 6.32 -10.93
C ILE A 211 7.21 6.14 -10.73
N GLU A 212 6.48 6.06 -11.84
CA GLU A 212 5.07 5.77 -11.88
C GLU A 212 4.84 4.37 -12.44
N ILE A 213 4.20 3.52 -11.63
CA ILE A 213 3.85 2.14 -11.99
C ILE A 213 2.35 2.11 -12.25
N PRO A 214 1.91 1.89 -13.50
CA PRO A 214 0.49 1.89 -13.85
C PRO A 214 -0.22 0.66 -13.30
N CYS A 215 -1.47 0.87 -12.89
CA CYS A 215 -2.40 -0.21 -12.59
C CYS A 215 -2.74 -0.96 -13.89
N ARG A 216 -2.75 -2.29 -13.85
CA ARG A 216 -3.22 -3.07 -14.99
C ARG A 216 -4.68 -2.76 -15.30
N GLU A 217 -5.02 -2.63 -16.60
CA GLU A 217 -6.40 -2.51 -17.04
C GLU A 217 -7.31 -3.60 -16.46
N GLY A 218 -8.55 -3.24 -16.19
CA GLY A 218 -9.52 -4.14 -15.55
C GLY A 218 -9.50 -4.13 -14.03
N PHE A 219 -8.61 -3.34 -13.39
CA PHE A 219 -8.64 -3.05 -11.96
C PHE A 219 -9.01 -1.58 -11.65
N GLU A 220 -9.20 -0.75 -12.67
CA GLU A 220 -9.45 0.69 -12.56
C GLU A 220 -10.75 1.03 -11.80
N ASN A 221 -11.72 0.14 -11.84
CA ASN A 221 -12.97 0.22 -11.09
C ASN A 221 -12.90 -0.53 -9.76
N ALA A 222 -11.72 -0.63 -9.17
CA ALA A 222 -11.50 -1.40 -7.94
C ALA A 222 -12.12 -0.79 -6.67
N ARG A 223 -13.07 0.14 -6.80
CA ARG A 223 -14.12 0.32 -5.78
C ARG A 223 -15.05 -0.91 -5.70
N GLU A 224 -15.16 -1.70 -6.80
CA GLU A 224 -16.06 -2.87 -6.85
C GLU A 224 -15.50 -4.14 -6.20
N PRO A 225 -14.21 -4.56 -6.27
CA PRO A 225 -13.85 -5.87 -5.72
C PRO A 225 -13.78 -5.93 -4.20
N LEU A 226 -13.47 -4.84 -3.51
CA LEU A 226 -13.60 -4.82 -2.05
C LEU A 226 -15.09 -4.80 -1.67
N ASN A 227 -15.90 -4.08 -2.44
CA ASN A 227 -17.36 -4.11 -2.31
C ASN A 227 -17.96 -5.41 -2.84
N GLU A 228 -17.45 -6.01 -3.94
CA GLU A 228 -17.98 -7.29 -4.44
C GLU A 228 -17.57 -8.47 -3.56
N ALA A 229 -16.32 -8.60 -3.13
CA ALA A 229 -15.93 -9.67 -2.21
C ALA A 229 -16.52 -9.45 -0.81
N ILE A 230 -16.65 -8.20 -0.36
CA ILE A 230 -17.39 -7.85 0.86
C ILE A 230 -18.89 -8.04 0.61
N ASN A 231 -19.44 -7.65 -0.52
CA ASN A 231 -20.85 -7.84 -0.86
C ASN A 231 -21.18 -9.32 -1.11
N GLU A 232 -20.31 -10.13 -1.71
CA GLU A 232 -20.49 -11.59 -1.78
C GLU A 232 -20.44 -12.22 -0.39
N ALA A 233 -19.44 -11.90 0.43
CA ALA A 233 -19.37 -12.38 1.81
C ALA A 233 -20.51 -11.83 2.68
N ILE A 234 -20.95 -10.58 2.42
CA ILE A 234 -22.11 -9.97 3.06
C ILE A 234 -23.40 -10.61 2.54
N ASN A 235 -23.54 -10.86 1.25
CA ASN A 235 -24.72 -11.49 0.66
C ASN A 235 -24.84 -12.96 1.08
N GLU A 236 -23.74 -13.71 1.21
CA GLU A 236 -23.75 -15.03 1.81
C GLU A 236 -24.10 -14.99 3.33
N ALA A 237 -23.66 -13.96 4.03
CA ALA A 237 -23.91 -13.80 5.47
C ALA A 237 -25.27 -13.13 5.78
N ILE A 238 -25.78 -12.29 4.90
CA ILE A 238 -27.06 -11.56 5.07
C ILE A 238 -28.20 -12.35 4.42
N ASN A 239 -28.88 -13.14 5.23
CA ASN A 239 -30.13 -13.73 4.83
C ASN A 239 -31.26 -12.67 4.71
N LYS A 240 -32.40 -13.05 4.15
CA LYS A 240 -33.58 -12.20 3.94
C LYS A 240 -33.99 -11.43 5.20
N ASN A 241 -33.86 -12.06 6.36
CA ASN A 241 -34.24 -11.45 7.64
C ASN A 241 -33.22 -10.38 8.09
N ALA A 242 -31.92 -10.59 7.84
CA ALA A 242 -30.89 -9.59 8.17
C ALA A 242 -31.02 -8.34 7.27
N LEU A 243 -31.34 -8.50 6.00
CA LEU A 243 -31.64 -7.40 5.09
C LEU A 243 -32.89 -6.61 5.55
N SER A 244 -33.93 -7.31 5.97
CA SER A 244 -35.13 -6.65 6.52
C SER A 244 -34.81 -5.85 7.79
N VAL A 245 -33.93 -6.34 8.69
CA VAL A 245 -33.46 -5.59 9.86
C VAL A 245 -32.72 -4.31 9.46
N LEU A 246 -31.83 -4.37 8.47
CA LEU A 246 -31.11 -3.19 7.95
C LEU A 246 -32.07 -2.15 7.38
N LEU A 247 -33.07 -2.58 6.60
CA LEU A 247 -34.08 -1.70 6.03
C LEU A 247 -34.93 -1.00 7.10
N GLU A 248 -35.33 -1.72 8.15
CA GLU A 248 -36.10 -1.11 9.25
C GLU A 248 -35.25 -0.11 10.08
N ILE A 249 -33.98 -0.41 10.30
CA ILE A 249 -33.06 0.55 10.95
C ILE A 249 -32.84 1.79 10.08
N SER A 250 -32.77 1.62 8.74
CA SER A 250 -32.67 2.74 7.79
C SER A 250 -33.89 3.66 7.83
N LYS A 251 -35.09 3.10 7.91
CA LYS A 251 -36.36 3.86 8.00
C LYS A 251 -36.54 4.57 9.34
N SER A 252 -36.04 3.97 10.40
CA SER A 252 -36.23 4.44 11.79
C SER A 252 -34.90 4.42 12.55
N PRO A 253 -34.00 5.40 12.33
CA PRO A 253 -32.77 5.52 13.12
C PRO A 253 -33.03 5.58 14.61
N TYR A 254 -32.14 5.02 15.42
CA TYR A 254 -32.28 4.85 16.88
C TYR A 254 -33.37 3.88 17.29
N ILE A 255 -33.80 2.97 16.41
CA ILE A 255 -34.81 1.95 16.74
C ILE A 255 -34.28 0.99 17.82
N LYS A 256 -35.15 0.63 18.76
CA LYS A 256 -34.82 -0.29 19.84
C LYS A 256 -35.10 -1.73 19.43
N ARG A 257 -34.37 -2.67 20.07
CA ARG A 257 -34.55 -4.11 19.83
C ARG A 257 -36.00 -4.56 19.96
N LYS A 258 -36.74 -4.01 20.96
CA LYS A 258 -38.14 -4.37 21.18
C LYS A 258 -39.05 -3.96 20.01
N ALA A 259 -38.83 -2.76 19.49
CA ALA A 259 -39.56 -2.27 18.31
C ALA A 259 -39.23 -3.06 17.04
N LEU A 260 -37.95 -3.40 16.85
CA LEU A 260 -37.53 -4.30 15.73
C LEU A 260 -38.23 -5.67 15.83
N LEU A 261 -38.37 -6.23 17.05
CA LEU A 261 -39.02 -7.51 17.25
C LEU A 261 -40.52 -7.45 16.97
N GLU A 262 -41.18 -6.32 17.27
CA GLU A 262 -42.60 -6.09 16.99
C GLU A 262 -42.90 -5.89 15.49
N LEU A 263 -41.92 -5.34 14.73
CA LEU A 263 -42.06 -5.09 13.28
C LEU A 263 -41.70 -6.30 12.44
N MET A 264 -41.03 -7.29 13.00
CA MET A 264 -40.49 -8.41 12.26
C MET A 264 -41.08 -9.73 12.73
N ASP A 265 -41.48 -10.58 11.77
CA ASP A 265 -42.01 -11.93 12.09
C ASP A 265 -40.86 -12.92 12.28
N ILE A 266 -40.02 -12.67 13.32
CA ILE A 266 -38.91 -13.54 13.69
C ILE A 266 -38.80 -13.72 15.20
N SER A 267 -38.18 -14.83 15.63
CA SER A 267 -37.98 -15.08 17.06
C SER A 267 -36.96 -14.10 17.69
N LYS A 268 -37.11 -13.85 18.97
CA LYS A 268 -36.14 -13.03 19.74
C LYS A 268 -34.69 -13.52 19.58
N ALA A 269 -34.49 -14.83 19.64
CA ALA A 269 -33.15 -15.43 19.49
C ALA A 269 -32.57 -15.21 18.06
N THR A 270 -33.44 -15.27 17.05
CA THR A 270 -33.03 -14.97 15.64
C THR A 270 -32.63 -13.51 15.49
N LEU A 271 -33.41 -12.57 16.04
CA LEU A 271 -33.11 -11.14 16.02
C LEU A 271 -31.78 -10.84 16.75
N GLU A 272 -31.54 -11.42 17.90
CA GLU A 272 -30.31 -11.24 18.68
C GLU A 272 -29.07 -11.74 17.89
N ARG A 273 -29.19 -12.87 17.22
CA ARG A 273 -28.13 -13.40 16.36
C ARG A 273 -27.86 -12.47 15.17
N ILE A 274 -28.90 -11.97 14.52
CA ILE A 274 -28.78 -11.03 13.39
C ILE A 274 -28.12 -9.72 13.85
N ILE A 275 -28.58 -9.13 14.95
CA ILE A 275 -28.00 -7.90 15.49
C ILE A 275 -26.52 -8.11 15.81
N LYS A 276 -26.16 -9.20 16.47
CA LYS A 276 -24.77 -9.54 16.79
C LYS A 276 -23.95 -9.68 15.50
N GLN A 277 -24.45 -10.36 14.49
CA GLN A 277 -23.81 -10.55 13.22
C GLN A 277 -23.57 -9.21 12.49
N LEU A 278 -24.59 -8.36 12.42
CA LEU A 278 -24.53 -7.07 11.74
C LEU A 278 -23.67 -6.02 12.46
N SER A 279 -23.51 -6.14 13.78
CA SER A 279 -22.73 -5.19 14.59
C SER A 279 -21.28 -5.61 14.81
N SER A 280 -20.90 -6.84 14.45
CA SER A 280 -19.54 -7.40 14.63
C SER A 280 -18.72 -7.33 13.35
N ASP A 281 -17.38 -7.30 13.50
CA ASP A 281 -16.47 -7.46 12.36
C ASP A 281 -16.60 -8.87 11.72
N PRO A 282 -16.46 -9.01 10.40
CA PRO A 282 -16.09 -7.96 9.43
C PRO A 282 -17.27 -7.10 8.92
N LEU A 283 -18.52 -7.42 9.25
CA LEU A 283 -19.68 -6.74 8.69
C LEU A 283 -19.80 -5.29 9.19
N ARG A 284 -19.98 -5.11 10.50
CA ARG A 284 -20.13 -3.82 11.19
C ARG A 284 -21.03 -2.82 10.44
N LEU A 285 -22.22 -3.29 10.02
CA LEU A 285 -23.17 -2.50 9.23
C LEU A 285 -24.09 -1.65 10.13
N ILE A 286 -24.24 -2.03 11.40
CA ILE A 286 -25.03 -1.31 12.40
C ILE A 286 -24.22 -1.10 13.67
N GLU A 287 -24.57 -0.07 14.41
CA GLU A 287 -24.04 0.17 15.75
C GLU A 287 -25.14 0.67 16.70
N TYR A 288 -24.93 0.54 18.00
CA TYR A 288 -25.83 1.09 18.99
C TYR A 288 -25.31 2.43 19.49
N GLN A 289 -26.05 3.49 19.23
CA GLN A 289 -25.70 4.85 19.67
C GLN A 289 -26.61 5.35 20.78
N GLY A 290 -26.01 6.05 21.75
CA GLY A 290 -26.71 6.67 22.88
C GLY A 290 -26.80 5.79 24.14
N SER A 291 -27.55 6.25 25.13
CA SER A 291 -27.70 5.54 26.40
C SER A 291 -28.71 4.37 26.29
N LEU A 292 -28.65 3.40 27.22
CA LEU A 292 -29.61 2.29 27.28
C LEU A 292 -31.09 2.73 27.34
N LYS A 293 -31.35 3.92 27.88
CA LYS A 293 -32.72 4.46 27.98
C LYS A 293 -33.20 5.19 26.73
N THR A 294 -32.31 5.94 26.08
CA THR A 294 -32.66 6.84 24.96
C THR A 294 -32.00 6.45 23.63
N GLY A 295 -31.02 5.56 23.64
CA GLY A 295 -30.30 5.13 22.46
C GLY A 295 -31.02 4.02 21.68
N GLY A 296 -30.47 3.71 20.50
CA GLY A 296 -30.98 2.67 19.61
C GLY A 296 -29.96 2.31 18.54
N TYR A 297 -30.35 1.42 17.65
CA TYR A 297 -29.50 1.00 16.52
C TYR A 297 -29.57 2.00 15.37
N VAL A 298 -28.41 2.27 14.78
CA VAL A 298 -28.24 3.10 13.58
C VAL A 298 -27.39 2.36 12.55
N LEU A 299 -27.51 2.75 11.30
CA LEU A 299 -26.59 2.27 10.27
C LEU A 299 -25.23 2.98 10.43
N THR A 300 -24.16 2.22 10.25
CA THR A 300 -22.83 2.80 10.06
C THR A 300 -22.69 3.35 8.62
N GLU A 301 -21.62 4.10 8.31
CA GLU A 301 -21.32 4.53 6.93
C GLU A 301 -21.26 3.34 5.97
N LYS A 302 -20.69 2.22 6.43
CA LYS A 302 -20.64 0.96 5.69
C LYS A 302 -22.01 0.35 5.45
N GLY A 303 -22.91 0.46 6.42
CA GLY A 303 -24.31 0.00 6.32
C GLY A 303 -25.13 0.85 5.35
N LEU A 304 -24.91 2.16 5.33
CA LEU A 304 -25.56 3.07 4.37
C LEU A 304 -25.08 2.76 2.95
N ALA A 305 -23.76 2.66 2.73
CA ALA A 305 -23.18 2.32 1.43
C ALA A 305 -23.69 0.97 0.90
N TYR A 306 -23.85 -0.03 1.79
CA TYR A 306 -24.40 -1.33 1.43
C TYR A 306 -25.85 -1.25 0.93
N LEU A 307 -26.72 -0.51 1.64
CA LEU A 307 -28.13 -0.36 1.22
C LEU A 307 -28.28 0.47 -0.07
N ASP A 308 -27.40 1.44 -0.31
CA ASP A 308 -27.41 2.25 -1.53
C ASP A 308 -26.93 1.44 -2.75
N ALA A 309 -26.04 0.47 -2.56
CA ALA A 309 -25.61 -0.45 -3.60
C ALA A 309 -26.68 -1.49 -4.01
N LEU A 310 -27.74 -1.64 -3.20
CA LEU A 310 -28.87 -2.54 -3.49
C LEU A 310 -30.06 -1.86 -4.22
N LYS A 311 -30.00 -0.52 -4.38
CA LYS A 311 -31.00 0.27 -5.14
C LYS A 311 -30.64 0.31 -6.61
#